data_9e5a3ba715cfcc96d8a3bdc22fd3588a
#
_entry.id   9e5a3ba715cfcc96d8a3bdc22fd3588a
#
_cell.length_a   1.000
_cell.length_b   1.000
_cell.length_c   1.000
_cell.angle_alpha   90.00
_cell.angle_beta   90.00
_cell.angle_gamma   90.00
#
_symmetry.space_group_name_H-M   'P 1'
#
loop_
_entity.id
_entity.type
_entity.pdbx_description
1 polymer ?
#
loop_
_entity_poly.entity_id
_entity_poly.type
_entity_poly.pdbx_seq_one_letter_code
_entity_poly.pdbx_strand_id
1 'polypeptide(L)'
;KGKPLPEMLAEPAQSPTYAVVPDDFEGVIPKVTARPGDKVRAGSALMHHKAYPEMKFTSPVSGEVIAVNRGAKRKVLSIEVKPDGLNEYESFPVGDPSALSAEQIKELLLSSGMWGFIKQRPYDIVATPDIAPRDIYITANFTAPLAPDFDFIVRGEERALQTAIDALAKLTAGKVYVGLKSGSALNLHNAEIVQMQGPHPAGNVGVLINHTKPINRGETVWTLKATDLIVIGRFLLTGKADFTRMIAMTGSDAAAHGYVRIMPGCNVFASFPGRLTIKESHERVIDGNVLTGKKLCEKEPFLSARCDQITVIPEGDDVDELFGWAAPRLDQYSMSRAYFSWLQGKNKEYVLDARIKGGERAMIMSNEYDRVFPMDIYPEYLLKAIIAFDIDKMEDLGIYEVAPEDFATCEFVDTSKIELQRIVREGLDMLYKEMN
;
A
#
# COMPACT_ATOMS: atom_id res chain seq x y z
N LYS A 1 7.97 17.02 10.65
CA LYS A 1 9.27 16.43 11.03
C LYS A 1 9.34 14.99 10.59
N GLY A 2 10.58 14.44 10.42
CA GLY A 2 10.79 13.03 10.16
C GLY A 2 10.66 12.60 8.70
N LYS A 3 10.92 13.47 7.72
CA LYS A 3 11.05 13.08 6.31
C LYS A 3 12.25 12.16 6.11
N PRO A 4 12.18 11.18 5.19
CA PRO A 4 13.34 10.36 4.88
C PRO A 4 14.45 11.23 4.29
N LEU A 5 15.67 11.02 4.74
CA LEU A 5 16.86 11.61 4.13
C LEU A 5 17.28 10.75 2.93
N PRO A 6 17.88 11.32 1.88
CA PRO A 6 18.29 10.57 0.69
C PRO A 6 19.59 9.78 0.93
N GLU A 7 19.59 8.95 1.96
CA GLU A 7 20.71 8.13 2.39
C GLU A 7 20.28 6.72 2.78
N MET A 8 21.16 5.77 2.59
CA MET A 8 20.95 4.40 3.02
C MET A 8 21.30 4.25 4.48
N LEU A 9 20.41 3.68 5.26
CA LEU A 9 20.62 3.28 6.64
C LEU A 9 21.34 1.92 6.69
N ALA A 10 21.89 1.59 7.87
CA ALA A 10 22.46 0.27 8.10
C ALA A 10 21.39 -0.83 7.88
N GLU A 11 21.83 -1.93 7.31
CA GLU A 11 20.95 -3.09 7.06
C GLU A 11 20.25 -3.56 8.34
N PRO A 12 19.00 -4.02 8.24
CA PRO A 12 18.29 -4.60 9.35
C PRO A 12 18.95 -5.92 9.78
N ALA A 13 18.72 -6.32 11.02
CA ALA A 13 19.07 -7.66 11.46
C ALA A 13 18.20 -8.69 10.72
N GLN A 14 18.72 -9.87 10.50
CA GLN A 14 17.93 -10.95 9.95
C GLN A 14 16.74 -11.24 10.88
N SER A 15 15.55 -11.26 10.32
CA SER A 15 14.35 -11.61 11.08
C SER A 15 14.38 -13.07 11.52
N PRO A 16 14.00 -13.39 12.76
CA PRO A 16 13.89 -14.77 13.21
C PRO A 16 12.77 -15.55 12.52
N THR A 17 11.76 -14.82 12.00
CA THR A 17 10.61 -15.36 11.28
C THR A 17 10.15 -14.40 10.21
N TYR A 18 9.61 -14.96 9.13
CA TYR A 18 8.92 -14.21 8.08
C TYR A 18 7.51 -14.76 7.92
N ALA A 19 6.57 -13.91 7.57
CA ALA A 19 5.20 -14.33 7.36
C ALA A 19 4.63 -13.87 6.02
N VAL A 20 3.77 -14.69 5.44
CA VAL A 20 2.82 -14.28 4.41
C VAL A 20 1.48 -14.05 5.10
N VAL A 21 0.98 -12.82 5.03
CA VAL A 21 -0.27 -12.38 5.63
C VAL A 21 -1.32 -12.27 4.52
N PRO A 22 -2.39 -13.11 4.52
CA PRO A 22 -3.39 -13.07 3.45
C PRO A 22 -4.10 -11.73 3.31
N ASP A 23 -4.28 -11.01 4.41
CA ASP A 23 -4.93 -9.68 4.44
C ASP A 23 -4.12 -8.58 3.71
N ASP A 24 -2.86 -8.84 3.34
CA ASP A 24 -2.09 -7.94 2.46
C ASP A 24 -2.60 -7.97 1.00
N PHE A 25 -3.41 -8.97 0.66
CA PHE A 25 -3.91 -9.23 -0.68
C PHE A 25 -5.44 -9.14 -0.71
N GLU A 26 -5.94 -7.93 -0.86
CA GLU A 26 -7.36 -7.62 -0.83
C GLU A 26 -8.17 -8.44 -1.86
N GLY A 27 -9.33 -8.96 -1.45
CA GLY A 27 -10.19 -9.80 -2.30
C GLY A 27 -9.76 -11.26 -2.40
N VAL A 28 -8.59 -11.64 -1.86
CA VAL A 28 -8.09 -13.02 -1.92
C VAL A 28 -8.72 -13.88 -0.83
N ILE A 29 -9.37 -14.98 -1.24
CA ILE A 29 -9.81 -16.04 -0.34
C ILE A 29 -8.72 -17.11 -0.29
N PRO A 30 -7.91 -17.18 0.79
CA PRO A 30 -6.74 -18.03 0.81
C PRO A 30 -7.10 -19.50 1.01
N LYS A 31 -6.49 -20.38 0.22
CA LYS A 31 -6.42 -21.82 0.48
C LYS A 31 -4.98 -22.19 0.74
N VAL A 32 -4.67 -22.48 2.01
CA VAL A 32 -3.32 -22.83 2.45
C VAL A 32 -2.96 -24.22 1.95
N THR A 33 -1.76 -24.34 1.37
CA THR A 33 -1.17 -25.60 0.90
C THR A 33 -0.04 -26.08 1.80
N ALA A 34 0.68 -25.14 2.41
CA ALA A 34 1.79 -25.44 3.31
C ALA A 34 1.34 -25.93 4.68
N ARG A 35 2.15 -26.76 5.31
CA ARG A 35 1.92 -27.28 6.67
C ARG A 35 3.13 -27.02 7.55
N PRO A 36 2.96 -26.86 8.87
CA PRO A 36 4.08 -26.81 9.78
C PRO A 36 4.98 -28.05 9.62
N GLY A 37 6.29 -27.81 9.54
CA GLY A 37 7.31 -28.81 9.22
C GLY A 37 7.72 -28.91 7.76
N ASP A 38 6.97 -28.30 6.84
CA ASP A 38 7.35 -28.29 5.42
C ASP A 38 8.58 -27.41 5.20
N LYS A 39 9.54 -27.94 4.44
CA LYS A 39 10.69 -27.15 3.96
C LYS A 39 10.33 -26.45 2.67
N VAL A 40 10.67 -25.18 2.58
CA VAL A 40 10.32 -24.29 1.46
C VAL A 40 11.55 -23.51 0.98
N ARG A 41 11.54 -23.13 -0.28
CA ARG A 41 12.46 -22.16 -0.86
C ARG A 41 11.77 -20.82 -1.03
N ALA A 42 12.52 -19.73 -1.17
CA ALA A 42 11.96 -18.47 -1.62
C ALA A 42 11.28 -18.67 -2.97
N GLY A 43 9.99 -18.36 -3.05
CA GLY A 43 9.16 -18.66 -4.23
C GLY A 43 8.32 -19.95 -4.14
N SER A 44 8.51 -20.81 -3.13
CA SER A 44 7.63 -21.97 -2.91
C SER A 44 6.23 -21.53 -2.49
N ALA A 45 5.18 -22.10 -3.07
CA ALA A 45 3.79 -21.73 -2.79
C ALA A 45 3.37 -22.11 -1.36
N LEU A 46 2.94 -21.14 -0.58
CA LEU A 46 2.38 -21.32 0.77
C LEU A 46 0.86 -21.40 0.75
N MET A 47 0.23 -20.63 -0.12
CA MET A 47 -1.22 -20.61 -0.34
C MET A 47 -1.53 -20.22 -1.78
N HIS A 48 -2.77 -20.42 -2.17
CA HIS A 48 -3.31 -19.93 -3.45
C HIS A 48 -4.70 -19.34 -3.26
N HIS A 49 -5.18 -18.60 -4.25
CA HIS A 49 -6.56 -18.11 -4.27
C HIS A 49 -7.53 -19.30 -4.45
N LYS A 50 -8.62 -19.35 -3.67
CA LYS A 50 -9.55 -20.49 -3.67
C LYS A 50 -10.21 -20.73 -5.05
N ALA A 51 -10.61 -19.64 -5.74
CA ALA A 51 -11.23 -19.71 -7.06
C ALA A 51 -10.22 -19.84 -8.20
N TYR A 52 -8.97 -19.38 -8.00
CA TYR A 52 -7.88 -19.35 -8.99
C TYR A 52 -6.65 -20.07 -8.44
N PRO A 53 -6.58 -21.42 -8.50
CA PRO A 53 -5.50 -22.19 -7.89
C PRO A 53 -4.11 -21.89 -8.48
N GLU A 54 -4.04 -21.37 -9.70
CA GLU A 54 -2.82 -20.90 -10.37
C GLU A 54 -2.27 -19.61 -9.74
N MET A 55 -3.10 -18.79 -9.09
CA MET A 55 -2.69 -17.58 -8.38
C MET A 55 -2.10 -17.97 -7.03
N LYS A 56 -0.79 -18.11 -6.98
CA LYS A 56 -0.05 -18.53 -5.80
C LYS A 56 0.49 -17.34 -5.03
N PHE A 57 0.65 -17.54 -3.72
CA PHE A 57 1.34 -16.62 -2.81
C PHE A 57 2.45 -17.41 -2.16
N THR A 58 3.67 -16.92 -2.32
CA THR A 58 4.87 -17.72 -2.12
C THR A 58 5.70 -17.26 -0.93
N SER A 59 6.56 -18.15 -0.42
CA SER A 59 7.46 -17.83 0.68
C SER A 59 8.47 -16.75 0.26
N PRO A 60 8.69 -15.73 1.08
CA PRO A 60 9.71 -14.71 0.82
C PRO A 60 11.13 -15.23 1.06
N VAL A 61 11.30 -16.31 1.81
CA VAL A 61 12.59 -16.86 2.23
C VAL A 61 12.63 -18.38 2.09
N SER A 62 13.82 -18.97 2.03
CA SER A 62 14.02 -20.40 2.22
C SER A 62 14.02 -20.73 3.72
N GLY A 63 13.48 -21.91 4.07
CA GLY A 63 13.41 -22.33 5.48
C GLY A 63 12.36 -23.38 5.75
N GLU A 64 11.80 -23.34 6.95
CA GLU A 64 10.78 -24.26 7.42
C GLU A 64 9.51 -23.52 7.83
N VAL A 65 8.35 -23.98 7.38
CA VAL A 65 7.06 -23.47 7.83
C VAL A 65 6.87 -23.89 9.29
N ILE A 66 6.79 -22.91 10.19
CA ILE A 66 6.67 -23.17 11.64
C ILE A 66 5.24 -23.06 12.14
N ALA A 67 4.40 -22.21 11.51
CA ALA A 67 3.03 -22.01 11.95
C ALA A 67 2.10 -21.60 10.82
N VAL A 68 0.83 -21.98 10.96
CA VAL A 68 -0.31 -21.44 10.20
C VAL A 68 -1.30 -20.90 11.21
N ASN A 69 -1.22 -19.59 11.48
CA ASN A 69 -2.04 -18.94 12.49
C ASN A 69 -3.46 -18.70 11.97
N ARG A 70 -4.43 -18.98 12.81
CA ARG A 70 -5.85 -18.83 12.48
C ARG A 70 -6.58 -18.06 13.56
N GLY A 71 -7.43 -17.13 13.13
CA GLY A 71 -8.31 -16.36 13.98
C GLY A 71 -9.73 -16.90 14.05
N ALA A 72 -10.66 -16.02 14.38
CA ALA A 72 -12.09 -16.31 14.41
C ALA A 72 -12.57 -16.90 13.07
N LYS A 73 -13.57 -17.79 13.14
CA LYS A 73 -14.13 -18.49 11.95
C LYS A 73 -13.07 -19.17 11.07
N ARG A 74 -11.93 -19.56 11.64
CA ARG A 74 -10.79 -20.19 10.94
C ARG A 74 -10.12 -19.31 9.87
N LYS A 75 -10.32 -17.98 9.90
CA LYS A 75 -9.62 -17.04 9.04
C LYS A 75 -8.10 -17.25 9.20
N VAL A 76 -7.38 -17.39 8.11
CA VAL A 76 -5.90 -17.47 8.14
C VAL A 76 -5.37 -16.06 8.41
N LEU A 77 -4.58 -15.93 9.47
CA LEU A 77 -3.96 -14.65 9.87
C LEU A 77 -2.55 -14.52 9.32
N SER A 78 -1.75 -15.58 9.44
CA SER A 78 -0.38 -15.60 8.90
C SER A 78 0.07 -17.04 8.64
N ILE A 79 1.02 -17.19 7.70
CA ILE A 79 1.78 -18.42 7.46
C ILE A 79 3.23 -18.06 7.73
N GLU A 80 3.82 -18.62 8.78
CA GLU A 80 5.14 -18.24 9.27
C GLU A 80 6.21 -19.22 8.82
N VAL A 81 7.32 -18.67 8.36
CA VAL A 81 8.51 -19.41 7.91
C VAL A 81 9.71 -18.97 8.72
N LYS A 82 10.41 -19.92 9.33
CA LYS A 82 11.70 -19.70 9.97
C LYS A 82 12.78 -19.83 8.91
N PRO A 83 13.59 -18.79 8.64
CA PRO A 83 14.61 -18.83 7.61
C PRO A 83 15.73 -19.81 7.99
N ASP A 84 16.31 -20.48 6.99
CA ASP A 84 17.46 -21.37 7.15
C ASP A 84 18.82 -20.67 6.92
N GLY A 85 18.77 -19.42 6.43
CA GLY A 85 19.98 -18.65 6.09
C GLY A 85 20.66 -19.06 4.78
N LEU A 86 20.13 -20.05 4.06
CA LEU A 86 20.73 -20.52 2.80
C LEU A 86 20.34 -19.66 1.60
N ASN A 87 19.22 -18.93 1.68
CA ASN A 87 18.68 -18.09 0.61
C ASN A 87 18.49 -18.85 -0.72
N GLU A 88 17.95 -20.07 -0.63
CA GLU A 88 17.63 -20.86 -1.81
C GLU A 88 16.33 -20.36 -2.46
N TYR A 89 16.35 -20.29 -3.80
CA TYR A 89 15.20 -19.85 -4.59
C TYR A 89 14.60 -20.98 -5.41
N GLU A 90 13.28 -20.95 -5.58
CA GLU A 90 12.64 -21.67 -6.67
C GLU A 90 13.12 -21.07 -8.01
N SER A 91 13.32 -21.93 -9.00
CA SER A 91 13.74 -21.52 -10.34
C SER A 91 12.52 -21.43 -11.26
N PHE A 92 12.26 -20.25 -11.79
CA PHE A 92 11.21 -20.01 -12.78
C PHE A 92 11.85 -19.87 -14.17
N PRO A 93 11.31 -20.54 -15.20
CA PRO A 93 11.90 -20.55 -16.55
C PRO A 93 11.52 -19.27 -17.32
N VAL A 94 12.06 -18.12 -16.92
CA VAL A 94 11.72 -16.83 -17.55
C VAL A 94 12.35 -16.70 -18.95
N GLY A 95 13.59 -17.12 -19.14
CA GLY A 95 14.29 -16.92 -20.40
C GLY A 95 14.55 -15.44 -20.72
N ASP A 96 14.42 -15.05 -22.01
CA ASP A 96 14.49 -13.64 -22.41
C ASP A 96 13.13 -12.95 -22.20
N PRO A 97 13.03 -11.94 -21.30
CA PRO A 97 11.77 -11.25 -21.02
C PRO A 97 11.14 -10.60 -22.26
N SER A 98 11.97 -10.15 -23.22
CA SER A 98 11.48 -9.50 -24.43
C SER A 98 10.76 -10.48 -25.37
N ALA A 99 11.11 -11.76 -25.34
CA ALA A 99 10.55 -12.81 -26.18
C ALA A 99 9.28 -13.47 -25.60
N LEU A 100 8.96 -13.22 -24.33
CA LEU A 100 7.79 -13.82 -23.67
C LEU A 100 6.48 -13.35 -24.29
N SER A 101 5.54 -14.28 -24.48
CA SER A 101 4.16 -13.96 -24.84
C SER A 101 3.36 -13.44 -23.62
N ALA A 102 2.20 -12.84 -23.86
CA ALA A 102 1.29 -12.39 -22.81
C ALA A 102 0.89 -13.54 -21.86
N GLU A 103 0.59 -14.71 -22.42
CA GLU A 103 0.20 -15.91 -21.67
C GLU A 103 1.34 -16.41 -20.79
N GLN A 104 2.56 -16.44 -21.31
CA GLN A 104 3.76 -16.85 -20.54
C GLN A 104 4.04 -15.87 -19.40
N ILE A 105 3.94 -14.56 -19.64
CA ILE A 105 4.10 -13.54 -18.61
C ILE A 105 3.04 -13.73 -17.51
N LYS A 106 1.77 -13.91 -17.90
CA LYS A 106 0.67 -14.14 -16.96
C LYS A 106 0.92 -15.39 -16.10
N GLU A 107 1.28 -16.52 -16.70
CA GLU A 107 1.59 -17.77 -16.00
C GLU A 107 2.75 -17.61 -15.01
N LEU A 108 3.84 -16.95 -15.43
CA LEU A 108 4.98 -16.67 -14.58
C LEU A 108 4.60 -15.81 -13.37
N LEU A 109 3.84 -14.73 -13.57
CA LEU A 109 3.40 -13.84 -12.48
C LEU A 109 2.46 -14.56 -11.51
N LEU A 110 1.53 -15.39 -12.02
CA LEU A 110 0.61 -16.17 -11.19
C LEU A 110 1.34 -17.21 -10.35
N SER A 111 2.27 -17.94 -10.95
CA SER A 111 2.98 -19.05 -10.29
C SER A 111 4.02 -18.58 -9.27
N SER A 112 4.63 -17.41 -9.46
CA SER A 112 5.71 -16.87 -8.62
C SER A 112 5.24 -16.05 -7.42
N GLY A 113 3.94 -15.71 -7.33
CA GLY A 113 3.39 -14.79 -6.33
C GLY A 113 3.42 -13.31 -6.74
N MET A 114 4.02 -12.97 -7.87
CA MET A 114 4.11 -11.58 -8.35
C MET A 114 2.76 -11.00 -8.76
N TRP A 115 1.80 -11.85 -9.13
CA TRP A 115 0.44 -11.42 -9.47
C TRP A 115 -0.27 -10.71 -8.33
N GLY A 116 0.04 -11.05 -7.07
CA GLY A 116 -0.52 -10.41 -5.88
C GLY A 116 -0.25 -8.90 -5.78
N PHE A 117 0.70 -8.37 -6.57
CA PHE A 117 0.98 -6.94 -6.63
C PHE A 117 0.09 -6.17 -7.62
N ILE A 118 -0.63 -6.86 -8.49
CA ILE A 118 -1.54 -6.26 -9.47
C ILE A 118 -2.91 -6.14 -8.83
N LYS A 119 -3.41 -4.92 -8.68
CA LYS A 119 -4.78 -4.65 -8.26
C LYS A 119 -5.65 -4.28 -9.46
N GLN A 120 -6.95 -4.45 -9.31
CA GLN A 120 -7.93 -3.98 -10.30
C GLN A 120 -8.91 -2.98 -9.70
N ARG A 121 -9.37 -2.06 -10.52
CA ARG A 121 -10.58 -1.26 -10.28
C ARG A 121 -11.59 -1.60 -11.38
N PRO A 122 -12.86 -1.67 -11.07
CA PRO A 122 -13.53 -1.48 -9.75
C PRO A 122 -13.02 -2.43 -8.66
N TYR A 123 -13.43 -2.16 -7.42
CA TYR A 123 -13.31 -2.95 -6.20
C TYR A 123 -11.98 -2.81 -5.44
N ASP A 124 -10.90 -2.35 -6.06
CA ASP A 124 -9.56 -2.26 -5.43
C ASP A 124 -9.11 -3.57 -4.75
N ILE A 125 -9.22 -4.67 -5.49
CA ILE A 125 -8.81 -6.03 -5.08
C ILE A 125 -7.65 -6.51 -5.96
N VAL A 126 -7.02 -7.63 -5.59
CA VAL A 126 -6.07 -8.31 -6.48
C VAL A 126 -6.76 -8.67 -7.80
N ALA A 127 -6.11 -8.39 -8.91
CA ALA A 127 -6.68 -8.56 -10.23
C ALA A 127 -7.10 -10.01 -10.50
N THR A 128 -8.32 -10.22 -11.01
CA THR A 128 -8.80 -11.53 -11.42
C THR A 128 -8.12 -11.93 -12.74
N PRO A 129 -7.54 -13.14 -12.82
CA PRO A 129 -6.78 -13.54 -14.00
C PRO A 129 -7.59 -13.57 -15.31
N ASP A 130 -8.88 -13.83 -15.22
CA ASP A 130 -9.76 -14.01 -16.39
C ASP A 130 -10.17 -12.71 -17.07
N ILE A 131 -9.92 -11.56 -16.43
CA ILE A 131 -10.32 -10.24 -16.94
C ILE A 131 -9.08 -9.48 -17.42
N ALA A 132 -9.00 -9.25 -18.73
CA ALA A 132 -7.99 -8.37 -19.29
C ALA A 132 -8.31 -6.91 -18.97
N PRO A 133 -7.33 -6.09 -18.58
CA PRO A 133 -7.58 -4.70 -18.28
C PRO A 133 -7.75 -3.86 -19.54
N ARG A 134 -8.66 -2.87 -19.49
CA ARG A 134 -8.77 -1.83 -20.52
C ARG A 134 -7.46 -1.07 -20.66
N ASP A 135 -6.89 -0.65 -19.55
CA ASP A 135 -5.64 0.10 -19.41
C ASP A 135 -4.95 -0.30 -18.09
N ILE A 136 -3.65 0.00 -17.96
CA ILE A 136 -2.88 -0.23 -16.74
C ILE A 136 -2.34 1.11 -16.23
N TYR A 137 -2.54 1.38 -14.92
CA TYR A 137 -2.13 2.62 -14.27
C TYR A 137 -1.09 2.35 -13.20
N ILE A 138 0.03 3.06 -13.28
CA ILE A 138 1.17 2.92 -12.38
C ILE A 138 1.41 4.26 -11.70
N THR A 139 1.43 4.28 -10.37
CA THR A 139 1.85 5.46 -9.64
C THR A 139 3.30 5.38 -9.22
N ALA A 140 4.08 6.40 -9.58
CA ALA A 140 5.47 6.62 -9.18
C ALA A 140 5.65 7.98 -8.47
N ASN A 141 4.54 8.66 -8.13
CA ASN A 141 4.54 9.93 -7.41
C ASN A 141 3.92 9.73 -6.01
N PHE A 142 4.75 9.48 -5.02
CA PHE A 142 4.29 9.26 -3.64
C PHE A 142 4.15 10.60 -2.92
N THR A 143 2.90 11.03 -2.70
CA THR A 143 2.57 12.34 -2.09
C THR A 143 2.06 12.24 -0.66
N ALA A 144 1.88 11.05 -0.11
CA ALA A 144 1.45 10.85 1.28
C ALA A 144 2.41 11.53 2.27
N PRO A 145 1.98 11.84 3.50
CA PRO A 145 2.87 12.43 4.49
C PRO A 145 4.12 11.57 4.72
N LEU A 146 5.29 12.23 4.68
CA LEU A 146 6.60 11.59 4.86
C LEU A 146 6.94 10.48 3.85
N ALA A 147 6.23 10.43 2.73
CA ALA A 147 6.40 9.39 1.72
C ALA A 147 7.85 9.34 1.17
N PRO A 148 8.29 8.15 0.73
CA PRO A 148 9.58 8.00 0.07
C PRO A 148 9.66 8.77 -1.24
N ASP A 149 10.87 9.14 -1.64
CA ASP A 149 11.15 9.70 -2.96
C ASP A 149 11.42 8.56 -3.95
N PHE A 150 10.55 8.41 -4.94
CA PHE A 150 10.70 7.36 -5.94
C PHE A 150 11.97 7.53 -6.79
N ASP A 151 12.37 8.78 -7.10
CA ASP A 151 13.61 9.03 -7.82
C ASP A 151 14.85 8.56 -7.05
N PHE A 152 14.77 8.43 -5.72
CA PHE A 152 15.81 7.79 -4.92
C PHE A 152 15.73 6.26 -4.97
N ILE A 153 14.52 5.70 -4.85
CA ILE A 153 14.31 4.24 -4.79
C ILE A 153 14.71 3.56 -6.11
N VAL A 154 14.41 4.20 -7.24
CA VAL A 154 14.61 3.60 -8.57
C VAL A 154 16.07 3.55 -9.01
N ARG A 155 16.99 4.25 -8.31
CA ARG A 155 18.41 4.28 -8.69
C ARG A 155 19.02 2.89 -8.75
N GLY A 156 19.51 2.51 -9.94
CA GLY A 156 20.06 1.18 -10.22
C GLY A 156 19.02 0.10 -10.48
N GLU A 157 17.72 0.44 -10.43
CA GLU A 157 16.60 -0.47 -10.71
C GLU A 157 15.83 -0.08 -12.00
N GLU A 158 16.34 0.90 -12.77
CA GLU A 158 15.67 1.43 -13.97
C GLU A 158 15.42 0.34 -15.00
N ARG A 159 16.36 -0.59 -15.16
CA ARG A 159 16.20 -1.74 -16.05
C ARG A 159 15.08 -2.68 -15.59
N ALA A 160 14.99 -2.95 -14.31
CA ALA A 160 13.92 -3.77 -13.75
C ALA A 160 12.56 -3.10 -13.93
N LEU A 161 12.46 -1.81 -13.64
CA LEU A 161 11.25 -1.02 -13.86
C LEU A 161 10.80 -1.08 -15.32
N GLN A 162 11.72 -0.83 -16.27
CA GLN A 162 11.39 -0.86 -17.70
C GLN A 162 10.97 -2.25 -18.17
N THR A 163 11.67 -3.31 -17.72
CA THR A 163 11.31 -4.71 -18.06
C THR A 163 9.89 -5.05 -17.60
N ALA A 164 9.48 -4.61 -16.40
CA ALA A 164 8.12 -4.81 -15.91
C ALA A 164 7.08 -4.04 -16.73
N ILE A 165 7.36 -2.80 -17.12
CA ILE A 165 6.49 -1.99 -17.98
C ILE A 165 6.31 -2.68 -19.35
N ASP A 166 7.38 -3.14 -19.96
CA ASP A 166 7.36 -3.83 -21.26
C ASP A 166 6.53 -5.12 -21.19
N ALA A 167 6.64 -5.86 -20.09
CA ALA A 167 5.86 -7.07 -19.85
C ALA A 167 4.37 -6.75 -19.66
N LEU A 168 4.03 -5.75 -18.82
CA LEU A 168 2.64 -5.34 -18.58
C LEU A 168 1.97 -4.77 -19.83
N ALA A 169 2.72 -4.07 -20.69
CA ALA A 169 2.19 -3.56 -21.96
C ALA A 169 1.68 -4.66 -22.88
N LYS A 170 2.17 -5.90 -22.73
CA LYS A 170 1.67 -7.07 -23.47
C LYS A 170 0.38 -7.65 -22.90
N LEU A 171 0.01 -7.29 -21.66
CA LEU A 171 -1.16 -7.82 -20.96
C LEU A 171 -2.43 -6.98 -21.15
N THR A 172 -2.34 -5.85 -21.85
CA THR A 172 -3.48 -4.99 -22.18
C THR A 172 -3.50 -4.67 -23.67
N ALA A 173 -4.70 -4.52 -24.23
CA ALA A 173 -4.87 -3.95 -25.58
C ALA A 173 -4.87 -2.42 -25.58
N GLY A 174 -4.92 -1.81 -24.39
CA GLY A 174 -4.92 -0.37 -24.21
C GLY A 174 -3.53 0.20 -23.93
N LYS A 175 -3.45 1.14 -22.99
CA LYS A 175 -2.22 1.85 -22.66
C LYS A 175 -1.75 1.53 -21.24
N VAL A 176 -0.43 1.66 -21.03
CA VAL A 176 0.18 1.73 -19.70
C VAL A 176 0.42 3.21 -19.39
N TYR A 177 -0.24 3.73 -18.38
CA TYR A 177 -0.05 5.09 -17.87
C TYR A 177 0.88 5.08 -16.66
N VAL A 178 1.86 5.96 -16.64
CA VAL A 178 2.76 6.12 -15.49
C VAL A 178 2.69 7.55 -14.96
N GLY A 179 2.17 7.69 -13.75
CA GLY A 179 2.12 8.97 -13.05
C GLY A 179 3.45 9.27 -12.38
N LEU A 180 4.21 10.20 -12.93
CA LEU A 180 5.49 10.67 -12.40
C LEU A 180 5.36 12.05 -11.73
N LYS A 181 6.19 12.27 -10.74
CA LYS A 181 6.38 13.58 -10.14
C LYS A 181 6.89 14.56 -11.23
N SER A 182 6.33 15.76 -11.27
CA SER A 182 6.82 16.80 -12.19
C SER A 182 8.31 17.07 -11.97
N GLY A 183 9.08 17.00 -13.05
CA GLY A 183 10.53 17.19 -13.04
C GLY A 183 11.33 15.89 -12.76
N SER A 184 10.72 14.73 -12.68
CA SER A 184 11.45 13.46 -12.65
C SER A 184 12.23 13.28 -13.97
N ALA A 185 13.46 12.78 -13.87
CA ALA A 185 14.34 12.52 -15.02
C ALA A 185 14.17 11.12 -15.63
N LEU A 186 13.21 10.33 -15.13
CA LEU A 186 12.96 8.99 -15.64
C LEU A 186 12.45 9.04 -17.08
N ASN A 187 13.13 8.29 -17.96
CA ASN A 187 12.72 8.10 -19.35
C ASN A 187 12.26 6.66 -19.53
N LEU A 188 10.95 6.46 -19.69
CA LEU A 188 10.32 5.15 -19.81
C LEU A 188 9.72 4.98 -21.20
N HIS A 189 9.87 3.77 -21.74
CA HIS A 189 9.30 3.39 -23.05
C HIS A 189 8.06 2.53 -22.86
N ASN A 190 7.25 2.40 -23.91
CA ASN A 190 6.00 1.60 -23.92
C ASN A 190 5.01 2.03 -22.82
N ALA A 191 5.10 3.26 -22.36
CA ALA A 191 4.20 3.87 -21.39
C ALA A 191 3.89 5.31 -21.73
N GLU A 192 2.69 5.76 -21.38
CA GLU A 192 2.29 7.16 -21.47
C GLU A 192 2.58 7.85 -20.13
N ILE A 193 3.49 8.81 -20.14
CA ILE A 193 3.90 9.51 -18.94
C ILE A 193 2.94 10.65 -18.64
N VAL A 194 2.38 10.64 -17.44
CA VAL A 194 1.53 11.72 -16.93
C VAL A 194 2.30 12.44 -15.81
N GLN A 195 2.58 13.73 -16.04
CA GLN A 195 3.23 14.57 -15.03
C GLN A 195 2.23 14.97 -13.97
N MET A 196 2.50 14.59 -12.71
CA MET A 196 1.63 14.86 -11.57
C MET A 196 2.28 15.87 -10.63
N GLN A 197 1.51 16.88 -10.23
CA GLN A 197 1.96 17.91 -9.30
C GLN A 197 0.82 18.32 -8.37
N GLY A 198 1.12 18.50 -7.10
CA GLY A 198 0.16 18.96 -6.10
C GLY A 198 0.42 18.37 -4.72
N PRO A 199 -0.33 18.80 -3.71
CA PRO A 199 -0.32 18.17 -2.40
C PRO A 199 -0.97 16.79 -2.47
N HIS A 200 -0.77 15.98 -1.42
CA HIS A 200 -1.52 14.74 -1.29
C HIS A 200 -3.05 15.04 -1.32
N PRO A 201 -3.85 14.27 -2.07
CA PRO A 201 -3.56 12.96 -2.70
C PRO A 201 -3.19 13.02 -4.20
N ALA A 202 -2.57 14.08 -4.69
CA ALA A 202 -2.23 14.21 -6.12
C ALA A 202 -1.47 13.00 -6.71
N GLY A 203 -0.76 12.22 -5.88
CA GLY A 203 -0.02 11.03 -6.30
C GLY A 203 -0.83 9.73 -6.26
N ASN A 204 -2.08 9.74 -5.81
CA ASN A 204 -2.90 8.54 -5.79
C ASN A 204 -3.25 8.07 -7.21
N VAL A 205 -3.30 6.76 -7.38
CA VAL A 205 -3.63 6.19 -8.70
C VAL A 205 -5.07 6.51 -9.12
N GLY A 206 -6.00 6.68 -8.18
CA GLY A 206 -7.37 7.14 -8.46
C GLY A 206 -7.41 8.52 -9.10
N VAL A 207 -6.58 9.45 -8.62
CA VAL A 207 -6.44 10.78 -9.21
C VAL A 207 -5.86 10.70 -10.63
N LEU A 208 -4.85 9.83 -10.85
CA LEU A 208 -4.30 9.60 -12.18
C LEU A 208 -5.37 9.07 -13.16
N ILE A 209 -6.17 8.09 -12.74
CA ILE A 209 -7.26 7.51 -13.54
C ILE A 209 -8.30 8.59 -13.88
N ASN A 210 -8.80 9.30 -12.87
CA ASN A 210 -9.84 10.32 -13.05
C ASN A 210 -9.43 11.44 -14.00
N HIS A 211 -8.16 11.88 -13.96
CA HIS A 211 -7.65 12.95 -14.82
C HIS A 211 -7.16 12.49 -16.21
N THR A 212 -7.15 11.19 -16.47
CA THR A 212 -6.75 10.65 -17.78
C THR A 212 -7.93 10.01 -18.51
N LYS A 213 -8.44 8.92 -17.98
CA LYS A 213 -9.54 8.18 -18.57
C LYS A 213 -10.35 7.48 -17.46
N PRO A 214 -11.41 8.13 -16.95
CA PRO A 214 -12.30 7.61 -15.91
C PRO A 214 -12.84 6.21 -16.23
N ILE A 215 -13.26 5.48 -15.21
CA ILE A 215 -13.75 4.11 -15.32
C ILE A 215 -15.28 4.12 -15.42
N ASN A 216 -15.81 3.53 -16.49
CA ASN A 216 -17.25 3.36 -16.67
C ASN A 216 -17.68 1.94 -16.27
N ARG A 217 -18.99 1.75 -16.14
CA ARG A 217 -19.61 0.44 -15.90
C ARG A 217 -19.14 -0.59 -16.94
N GLY A 218 -18.72 -1.77 -16.46
CA GLY A 218 -18.23 -2.85 -17.31
C GLY A 218 -16.78 -2.75 -17.76
N GLU A 219 -16.08 -1.67 -17.39
CA GLU A 219 -14.64 -1.53 -17.64
C GLU A 219 -13.83 -1.98 -16.43
N THR A 220 -12.71 -2.60 -16.70
CA THR A 220 -11.71 -2.97 -15.66
C THR A 220 -10.37 -2.38 -16.03
N VAL A 221 -9.69 -1.80 -15.07
CA VAL A 221 -8.30 -1.32 -15.21
C VAL A 221 -7.44 -1.95 -14.12
N TRP A 222 -6.15 -2.11 -14.41
CA TRP A 222 -5.20 -2.55 -13.39
C TRP A 222 -4.43 -1.38 -12.82
N THR A 223 -4.09 -1.51 -11.54
CA THR A 223 -3.33 -0.48 -10.80
C THR A 223 -2.15 -1.12 -10.08
N LEU A 224 -1.00 -0.44 -10.13
CA LEU A 224 0.22 -0.86 -9.45
C LEU A 224 0.99 0.34 -8.90
N LYS A 225 1.82 0.10 -7.91
CA LYS A 225 2.87 1.04 -7.50
C LYS A 225 4.15 0.76 -8.30
N ALA A 226 4.89 1.78 -8.64
CA ALA A 226 6.16 1.60 -9.36
C ALA A 226 7.21 0.80 -8.56
N THR A 227 7.13 0.83 -7.22
CA THR A 227 7.95 -0.02 -6.35
C THR A 227 7.64 -1.51 -6.49
N ASP A 228 6.36 -1.87 -6.75
CA ASP A 228 5.97 -3.26 -7.03
C ASP A 228 6.52 -3.71 -8.40
N LEU A 229 6.57 -2.79 -9.38
CA LEU A 229 7.14 -3.08 -10.69
C LEU A 229 8.63 -3.40 -10.63
N ILE A 230 9.38 -2.75 -9.76
CA ILE A 230 10.81 -3.08 -9.56
C ILE A 230 10.96 -4.56 -9.14
N VAL A 231 10.12 -5.04 -8.24
CA VAL A 231 10.12 -6.44 -7.78
C VAL A 231 9.74 -7.38 -8.92
N ILE A 232 8.68 -7.08 -9.66
CA ILE A 232 8.24 -7.85 -10.84
C ILE A 232 9.35 -7.88 -11.91
N GLY A 233 9.98 -6.74 -12.19
CA GLY A 233 11.02 -6.65 -13.20
C GLY A 233 12.28 -7.41 -12.84
N ARG A 234 12.71 -7.37 -11.56
CA ARG A 234 13.81 -8.20 -11.08
C ARG A 234 13.51 -9.69 -11.22
N PHE A 235 12.28 -10.09 -10.90
CA PHE A 235 11.81 -11.46 -11.13
C PHE A 235 11.91 -11.85 -12.61
N LEU A 236 11.41 -11.02 -13.53
CA LEU A 236 11.48 -11.29 -14.98
C LEU A 236 12.91 -11.30 -15.52
N LEU A 237 13.85 -10.60 -14.91
CA LEU A 237 15.26 -10.60 -15.30
C LEU A 237 16.04 -11.78 -14.76
N THR A 238 15.65 -12.32 -13.60
CA THR A 238 16.47 -13.31 -12.88
C THR A 238 15.85 -14.70 -12.76
N GLY A 239 14.53 -14.82 -12.96
CA GLY A 239 13.77 -16.04 -12.67
C GLY A 239 13.70 -16.40 -11.19
N LYS A 240 13.99 -15.45 -10.26
CA LYS A 240 13.98 -15.64 -8.82
C LYS A 240 12.90 -14.76 -8.18
N ALA A 241 12.09 -15.33 -7.32
CA ALA A 241 11.07 -14.60 -6.55
C ALA A 241 11.72 -13.87 -5.37
N ASP A 242 12.50 -12.82 -5.66
CA ASP A 242 13.12 -11.95 -4.67
C ASP A 242 12.20 -10.75 -4.39
N PHE A 243 11.54 -10.78 -3.23
CA PHE A 243 10.60 -9.74 -2.79
C PHE A 243 11.28 -8.57 -2.07
N THR A 244 12.62 -8.57 -1.93
CA THR A 244 13.36 -7.47 -1.28
C THR A 244 12.99 -6.13 -1.87
N ARG A 245 12.71 -5.15 -1.04
CA ARG A 245 12.39 -3.79 -1.47
C ARG A 245 13.13 -2.75 -0.65
N MET A 246 13.25 -1.56 -1.22
CA MET A 246 13.74 -0.38 -0.53
C MET A 246 12.55 0.36 0.06
N ILE A 247 12.57 0.56 1.38
CA ILE A 247 11.53 1.30 2.11
C ILE A 247 12.13 2.50 2.83
N ALA A 248 11.29 3.50 3.13
CA ALA A 248 11.70 4.64 3.94
C ALA A 248 11.41 4.39 5.43
N MET A 249 12.35 4.81 6.29
CA MET A 249 12.16 4.96 7.73
C MET A 249 11.85 6.41 8.04
N THR A 250 10.71 6.69 8.64
CA THR A 250 10.15 8.03 8.78
C THR A 250 9.40 8.21 10.11
N GLY A 251 9.00 9.45 10.38
CA GLY A 251 8.21 9.79 11.56
C GLY A 251 8.97 10.61 12.58
N SER A 252 8.27 11.39 13.40
CA SER A 252 8.90 12.28 14.38
C SER A 252 9.69 11.54 15.45
N ASP A 253 9.30 10.31 15.76
CA ASP A 253 9.85 9.47 16.81
C ASP A 253 10.65 8.28 16.26
N ALA A 254 10.86 8.23 14.94
CA ALA A 254 11.80 7.27 14.36
C ALA A 254 13.24 7.57 14.81
N ALA A 255 13.96 6.53 15.21
CA ALA A 255 15.36 6.68 15.66
C ALA A 255 16.31 7.07 14.52
N ALA A 256 15.94 6.75 13.27
CA ALA A 256 16.70 7.11 12.08
C ALA A 256 15.74 7.47 10.93
N HIS A 257 16.17 8.37 10.05
CA HIS A 257 15.40 8.82 8.88
C HIS A 257 16.23 8.56 7.62
N GLY A 258 15.74 7.70 6.73
CA GLY A 258 16.47 7.34 5.51
C GLY A 258 15.85 6.12 4.86
N TYR A 259 16.62 5.40 4.08
CA TYR A 259 16.15 4.23 3.34
C TYR A 259 16.87 2.96 3.79
N VAL A 260 16.14 1.85 3.73
CA VAL A 260 16.66 0.53 4.07
C VAL A 260 16.17 -0.51 3.09
N ARG A 261 17.03 -1.48 2.74
CA ARG A 261 16.61 -2.67 2.01
C ARG A 261 16.10 -3.70 3.01
N ILE A 262 14.91 -4.25 2.75
CA ILE A 262 14.26 -5.19 3.65
C ILE A 262 13.47 -6.23 2.86
N MET A 263 13.39 -7.44 3.39
CA MET A 263 12.48 -8.47 2.92
C MET A 263 11.13 -8.30 3.62
N PRO A 264 10.02 -8.07 2.89
CA PRO A 264 8.67 -8.04 3.45
C PRO A 264 8.31 -9.35 4.17
N GLY A 265 7.34 -9.28 5.06
CA GLY A 265 7.00 -10.40 5.92
C GLY A 265 7.91 -10.58 7.13
N CYS A 266 8.98 -9.80 7.28
CA CYS A 266 9.85 -9.84 8.45
C CYS A 266 9.12 -9.34 9.71
N ASN A 267 9.55 -9.84 10.87
CA ASN A 267 9.19 -9.25 12.16
C ASN A 267 9.96 -7.94 12.35
N VAL A 268 9.26 -6.81 12.24
CA VAL A 268 9.86 -5.47 12.25
C VAL A 268 10.60 -5.19 13.54
N PHE A 269 10.04 -5.53 14.68
CA PHE A 269 10.67 -5.28 15.98
C PHE A 269 11.96 -6.07 16.17
N ALA A 270 12.00 -7.32 15.71
CA ALA A 270 13.20 -8.14 15.74
C ALA A 270 14.25 -7.72 14.70
N SER A 271 13.83 -7.16 13.57
CA SER A 271 14.74 -6.70 12.50
C SER A 271 15.45 -5.38 12.83
N PHE A 272 14.87 -4.58 13.72
CA PHE A 272 15.44 -3.28 14.11
C PHE A 272 15.60 -3.14 15.63
N PRO A 273 16.32 -4.03 16.31
CA PRO A 273 16.46 -3.98 17.78
C PRO A 273 17.06 -2.66 18.23
N GLY A 274 16.33 -1.88 19.06
CA GLY A 274 16.76 -0.58 19.58
C GLY A 274 16.97 0.51 18.52
N ARG A 275 16.47 0.33 17.29
CA ARG A 275 16.68 1.27 16.18
C ARG A 275 15.41 1.79 15.52
N LEU A 276 14.23 1.29 15.92
CA LEU A 276 12.98 1.77 15.37
C LEU A 276 12.56 3.10 15.95
N THR A 277 12.68 3.23 17.26
CA THR A 277 12.08 4.31 18.02
C THR A 277 13.11 5.08 18.84
N ILE A 278 12.84 6.36 19.14
CA ILE A 278 13.67 7.18 20.02
C ILE A 278 13.45 6.79 21.48
N LYS A 279 12.19 6.44 21.83
CA LYS A 279 11.78 5.98 23.15
C LYS A 279 11.23 4.56 23.04
N GLU A 280 11.40 3.74 24.05
CA GLU A 280 10.94 2.35 24.04
C GLU A 280 9.44 2.17 24.35
N SER A 281 8.74 3.24 24.71
CA SER A 281 7.32 3.21 25.10
C SER A 281 6.58 4.43 24.55
N HIS A 282 5.25 4.34 24.46
CA HIS A 282 4.37 5.42 24.03
C HIS A 282 4.53 5.86 22.58
N GLU A 283 5.03 4.96 21.71
CA GLU A 283 5.20 5.20 20.28
C GLU A 283 4.35 4.25 19.46
N ARG A 284 3.88 4.75 18.34
CA ARG A 284 3.16 3.97 17.34
C ARG A 284 4.05 3.69 16.14
N VAL A 285 4.34 2.43 15.91
CA VAL A 285 4.99 1.95 14.69
C VAL A 285 3.91 1.62 13.67
N ILE A 286 4.02 2.22 12.49
CA ILE A 286 3.04 2.11 11.42
C ILE A 286 3.73 1.49 10.20
N ASP A 287 3.16 0.41 9.68
CA ASP A 287 3.44 -0.10 8.35
C ASP A 287 2.72 0.76 7.32
N GLY A 288 3.46 1.57 6.59
CA GLY A 288 2.94 2.58 5.69
C GLY A 288 2.96 4.01 6.26
N ASN A 289 2.15 4.88 5.66
CA ASN A 289 2.02 6.29 6.06
C ASN A 289 0.94 6.48 7.14
N VAL A 290 0.89 7.67 7.74
CA VAL A 290 -0.03 8.01 8.84
C VAL A 290 -1.51 8.08 8.43
N LEU A 291 -1.85 8.07 7.14
CA LEU A 291 -3.22 8.19 6.65
C LEU A 291 -3.85 6.84 6.31
N THR A 292 -3.06 5.91 5.75
CA THR A 292 -3.55 4.62 5.24
C THR A 292 -2.82 3.42 5.84
N GLY A 293 -1.81 3.65 6.69
CA GLY A 293 -0.97 2.58 7.23
C GLY A 293 -1.63 1.82 8.37
N LYS A 294 -1.07 0.63 8.64
CA LYS A 294 -1.52 -0.28 9.69
C LYS A 294 -0.59 -0.18 10.92
N LYS A 295 -1.15 -0.09 12.13
CA LYS A 295 -0.37 -0.18 13.37
C LYS A 295 0.26 -1.57 13.48
N LEU A 296 1.57 -1.62 13.68
CA LEU A 296 2.29 -2.83 14.06
C LEU A 296 2.36 -2.97 15.58
N CYS A 297 2.30 -4.18 16.06
CA CYS A 297 2.47 -4.52 17.47
C CYS A 297 3.10 -5.92 17.61
N GLU A 298 3.45 -6.33 18.85
CA GLU A 298 4.05 -7.64 19.08
C GLU A 298 3.21 -8.83 18.61
N LYS A 299 1.88 -8.68 18.58
CA LYS A 299 0.96 -9.73 18.10
C LYS A 299 0.86 -9.75 16.56
N GLU A 300 1.09 -8.62 15.92
CA GLU A 300 1.05 -8.43 14.48
C GLU A 300 2.33 -7.69 14.04
N PRO A 301 3.51 -8.32 14.13
CA PRO A 301 4.78 -7.64 13.93
C PRO A 301 5.27 -7.66 12.48
N PHE A 302 4.54 -8.32 11.57
CA PHE A 302 5.02 -8.61 10.23
C PHE A 302 4.77 -7.46 9.26
N LEU A 303 5.84 -7.06 8.58
CA LEU A 303 5.79 -6.03 7.55
C LEU A 303 4.99 -6.53 6.35
N SER A 304 4.03 -5.73 5.88
CA SER A 304 3.20 -6.12 4.74
C SER A 304 3.99 -6.27 3.44
N ALA A 305 3.46 -7.11 2.54
CA ALA A 305 4.09 -7.41 1.26
C ALA A 305 4.33 -6.18 0.37
N ARG A 306 3.53 -5.12 0.53
CA ARG A 306 3.53 -3.90 -0.29
C ARG A 306 3.96 -2.65 0.47
N CYS A 307 4.66 -2.81 1.60
CA CYS A 307 5.16 -1.69 2.39
C CYS A 307 6.19 -0.87 1.61
N ASP A 308 6.06 0.45 1.63
CA ASP A 308 7.02 1.40 1.06
C ASP A 308 7.67 2.28 2.12
N GLN A 309 7.10 2.35 3.33
CA GLN A 309 7.65 3.10 4.46
C GLN A 309 7.21 2.53 5.79
N ILE A 310 8.05 2.67 6.80
CA ILE A 310 7.71 2.52 8.21
C ILE A 310 7.66 3.92 8.81
N THR A 311 6.57 4.24 9.49
CA THR A 311 6.40 5.55 10.15
C THR A 311 6.27 5.37 11.65
N VAL A 312 7.07 6.13 12.41
CA VAL A 312 7.01 6.11 13.88
C VAL A 312 6.62 7.48 14.40
N ILE A 313 5.54 7.53 15.16
CA ILE A 313 4.98 8.76 15.76
C ILE A 313 4.62 8.51 17.22
N PRO A 314 4.44 9.57 18.05
CA PRO A 314 3.93 9.41 19.41
C PRO A 314 2.54 8.74 19.40
N GLU A 315 2.30 7.79 20.30
CA GLU A 315 0.97 7.22 20.55
C GLU A 315 0.05 8.28 21.18
N GLY A 316 0.59 9.11 22.07
CA GLY A 316 -0.13 10.19 22.74
C GLY A 316 -0.95 9.73 23.95
N ASP A 317 -0.65 8.54 24.46
CA ASP A 317 -1.31 7.93 25.64
C ASP A 317 -0.72 8.41 26.98
N ASP A 318 0.41 9.13 26.94
CA ASP A 318 1.14 9.70 28.07
C ASP A 318 0.95 11.23 28.21
N VAL A 319 0.02 11.83 27.47
CA VAL A 319 -0.17 13.28 27.46
C VAL A 319 -1.32 13.71 28.36
N ASP A 320 -0.99 14.37 29.47
CA ASP A 320 -1.95 15.04 30.34
C ASP A 320 -2.17 16.47 29.87
N GLU A 321 -3.40 16.78 29.42
CA GLU A 321 -3.77 18.11 28.97
C GLU A 321 -4.54 18.87 30.06
N LEU A 322 -3.86 19.79 30.72
CA LEU A 322 -4.51 20.77 31.60
C LEU A 322 -5.31 21.76 30.72
N PHE A 323 -6.54 22.06 31.08
CA PHE A 323 -7.51 22.89 30.33
C PHE A 323 -8.02 22.31 28.99
N GLY A 324 -7.57 21.12 28.56
CA GLY A 324 -8.11 20.43 27.40
C GLY A 324 -8.19 21.31 26.14
N TRP A 325 -9.38 21.41 25.53
CA TRP A 325 -9.61 22.17 24.30
C TRP A 325 -9.46 23.69 24.45
N ALA A 326 -9.51 24.24 25.66
CA ALA A 326 -9.40 25.70 25.93
C ALA A 326 -7.94 26.19 25.91
N ALA A 327 -6.95 25.28 25.86
CA ALA A 327 -5.54 25.66 25.78
C ALA A 327 -5.20 26.30 24.43
N PRO A 328 -4.30 27.31 24.38
CA PRO A 328 -3.94 28.02 23.13
C PRO A 328 -3.22 27.16 22.10
N ARG A 329 -2.61 26.05 22.53
CA ARG A 329 -1.98 24.99 21.72
C ARG A 329 -1.15 25.52 20.53
N LEU A 330 -0.13 26.29 20.81
CA LEU A 330 0.76 26.87 19.81
C LEU A 330 1.59 25.83 19.03
N ASP A 331 1.74 24.64 19.57
CA ASP A 331 2.54 23.51 19.05
C ASP A 331 1.70 22.45 18.31
N GLN A 332 0.37 22.60 18.28
CA GLN A 332 -0.52 21.63 17.64
C GLN A 332 -1.06 22.13 16.30
N TYR A 333 -1.14 21.22 15.34
CA TYR A 333 -1.75 21.49 14.04
C TYR A 333 -3.27 21.63 14.16
N SER A 334 -3.86 22.55 13.41
CA SER A 334 -5.31 22.73 13.32
C SER A 334 -5.72 23.08 11.90
N MET A 335 -6.53 22.23 11.28
CA MET A 335 -7.13 22.49 9.96
C MET A 335 -8.07 23.71 9.98
N SER A 336 -8.89 23.81 11.00
CA SER A 336 -9.91 24.89 11.17
C SER A 336 -9.36 26.15 11.81
N ARG A 337 -8.06 26.23 12.07
CA ARG A 337 -7.41 27.32 12.82
C ARG A 337 -8.00 27.55 14.23
N ALA A 338 -8.52 26.49 14.84
CA ALA A 338 -9.03 26.54 16.20
C ALA A 338 -7.94 26.82 17.25
N TYR A 339 -6.67 26.50 16.93
CA TYR A 339 -5.49 26.77 17.77
C TYR A 339 -4.68 27.94 17.23
N PHE A 340 -3.98 28.65 18.11
CA PHE A 340 -3.17 29.81 17.70
C PHE A 340 -1.86 29.44 16.99
N SER A 341 -1.60 28.17 16.75
CA SER A 341 -0.40 27.68 16.02
C SER A 341 -0.27 28.29 14.61
N TRP A 342 -1.37 28.68 13.97
CA TRP A 342 -1.35 29.34 12.66
C TRP A 342 -0.62 30.70 12.64
N LEU A 343 -0.47 31.36 13.82
CA LEU A 343 0.30 32.59 13.97
C LEU A 343 1.81 32.38 13.76
N GLN A 344 2.29 31.15 13.84
CA GLN A 344 3.74 30.81 13.71
C GLN A 344 4.19 30.61 12.26
N GLY A 345 3.32 30.88 11.29
CA GLY A 345 3.64 30.85 9.87
C GLY A 345 3.42 29.47 9.22
N LYS A 346 3.51 29.46 7.87
CA LYS A 346 3.17 28.28 7.05
C LYS A 346 4.26 27.20 7.06
N ASN A 347 5.49 27.52 7.45
CA ASN A 347 6.64 26.60 7.40
C ASN A 347 6.89 25.88 8.73
N LYS A 348 5.99 26.06 9.70
CA LYS A 348 6.12 25.37 10.98
C LYS A 348 5.90 23.87 10.79
N GLU A 349 6.81 23.08 11.30
CA GLU A 349 6.67 21.63 11.40
C GLU A 349 6.04 21.25 12.74
N TYR A 350 5.22 20.22 12.72
CA TYR A 350 4.49 19.71 13.86
C TYR A 350 4.90 18.27 14.17
N VAL A 351 4.91 17.91 15.44
CA VAL A 351 4.92 16.52 15.90
C VAL A 351 3.46 16.15 16.15
N LEU A 352 2.90 15.32 15.29
CA LEU A 352 1.53 14.85 15.43
C LEU A 352 1.54 13.49 16.15
N ASP A 353 0.64 13.32 17.08
CA ASP A 353 0.39 12.05 17.77
C ASP A 353 -0.77 11.27 17.13
N ALA A 354 -0.96 10.03 17.57
CA ALA A 354 -1.97 9.13 17.02
C ALA A 354 -3.38 9.31 17.63
N ARG A 355 -3.59 10.30 18.49
CA ARG A 355 -4.89 10.53 19.14
C ARG A 355 -5.93 11.09 18.17
N ILE A 356 -7.13 10.57 18.25
CA ILE A 356 -8.31 11.18 17.63
C ILE A 356 -8.69 12.39 18.49
N LYS A 357 -8.45 13.61 17.98
CA LYS A 357 -8.77 14.85 18.71
C LYS A 357 -10.22 15.24 18.45
N GLY A 358 -11.13 14.59 19.12
CA GLY A 358 -12.57 14.72 18.98
C GLY A 358 -13.29 13.41 19.28
N GLY A 359 -14.61 13.40 19.18
CA GLY A 359 -15.46 12.22 19.31
C GLY A 359 -16.16 11.91 17.99
N GLU A 360 -16.40 10.64 17.74
CA GLU A 360 -17.21 10.18 16.60
C GLU A 360 -18.64 10.74 16.69
N ARG A 361 -19.17 11.22 15.59
CA ARG A 361 -20.50 11.81 15.46
C ARG A 361 -21.16 11.35 14.17
N ALA A 362 -22.46 11.60 14.05
CA ALA A 362 -23.17 11.37 12.80
C ALA A 362 -22.58 12.22 11.67
N MET A 363 -22.52 11.65 10.48
CA MET A 363 -22.05 12.32 9.27
C MET A 363 -22.91 13.55 8.95
N ILE A 364 -22.28 14.67 8.72
CA ILE A 364 -22.92 15.92 8.28
C ILE A 364 -22.40 16.33 6.91
N MET A 365 -23.22 17.05 6.14
CA MET A 365 -22.80 17.64 4.86
C MET A 365 -22.05 18.93 5.17
N SER A 366 -20.73 18.85 5.16
CA SER A 366 -19.86 19.97 5.57
C SER A 366 -19.19 20.69 4.42
N ASN A 367 -19.16 20.09 3.23
CA ASN A 367 -18.40 20.49 2.04
C ASN A 367 -16.86 20.57 2.30
N GLU A 368 -16.38 19.95 3.38
CA GLU A 368 -14.94 19.93 3.67
C GLU A 368 -14.19 18.93 2.78
N TYR A 369 -14.86 17.86 2.34
CA TYR A 369 -14.23 16.82 1.53
C TYR A 369 -13.87 17.30 0.13
N ASP A 370 -14.70 18.16 -0.49
CA ASP A 370 -14.44 18.73 -1.84
C ASP A 370 -13.13 19.53 -1.90
N ARG A 371 -12.66 20.03 -0.76
CA ARG A 371 -11.40 20.79 -0.67
C ARG A 371 -10.15 19.92 -0.75
N VAL A 372 -10.29 18.64 -0.49
CA VAL A 372 -9.18 17.68 -0.36
C VAL A 372 -9.32 16.44 -1.24
N PHE A 373 -10.38 16.38 -2.05
CA PHE A 373 -10.69 15.29 -2.94
C PHE A 373 -10.61 15.75 -4.40
N PRO A 374 -9.44 15.64 -5.06
CA PRO A 374 -9.21 16.21 -6.40
C PRO A 374 -9.66 15.26 -7.53
N MET A 375 -10.85 14.71 -7.44
CA MET A 375 -11.50 13.89 -8.46
C MET A 375 -12.87 14.46 -8.78
N ASP A 376 -13.35 14.28 -10.02
CA ASP A 376 -14.68 14.72 -10.45
C ASP A 376 -15.78 13.76 -9.94
N ILE A 377 -15.88 13.66 -8.63
CA ILE A 377 -16.82 12.80 -7.88
C ILE A 377 -17.34 13.61 -6.69
N TYR A 378 -18.58 13.40 -6.31
CA TYR A 378 -19.19 14.00 -5.11
C TYR A 378 -18.98 13.11 -3.89
N PRO A 379 -17.89 13.28 -3.10
CA PRO A 379 -17.47 12.35 -2.06
C PRO A 379 -18.51 12.18 -0.94
N GLU A 380 -19.15 13.29 -0.50
CA GLU A 380 -20.15 13.23 0.56
C GLU A 380 -21.42 12.48 0.14
N TYR A 381 -21.86 12.66 -1.12
CA TYR A 381 -23.03 11.96 -1.66
C TYR A 381 -22.73 10.47 -1.88
N LEU A 382 -21.56 10.14 -2.38
CA LEU A 382 -21.13 8.76 -2.57
C LEU A 382 -21.09 8.01 -1.24
N LEU A 383 -20.47 8.60 -0.19
CA LEU A 383 -20.44 8.00 1.14
C LEU A 383 -21.84 7.77 1.71
N LYS A 384 -22.77 8.72 1.50
CA LYS A 384 -24.17 8.55 1.92
C LYS A 384 -24.89 7.45 1.15
N ALA A 385 -24.63 7.30 -0.15
CA ALA A 385 -25.16 6.22 -0.94
C ALA A 385 -24.67 4.85 -0.43
N ILE A 386 -23.39 4.75 -0.07
CA ILE A 386 -22.79 3.56 0.52
C ILE A 386 -23.46 3.23 1.87
N ILE A 387 -23.58 4.21 2.77
CA ILE A 387 -24.21 4.02 4.09
C ILE A 387 -25.68 3.62 3.96
N ALA A 388 -26.38 4.13 2.93
CA ALA A 388 -27.78 3.80 2.65
C ALA A 388 -27.98 2.49 1.89
N PHE A 389 -26.89 1.80 1.48
CA PHE A 389 -26.91 0.59 0.65
C PHE A 389 -27.62 0.79 -0.72
N ASP A 390 -27.54 2.01 -1.28
CA ASP A 390 -28.16 2.36 -2.54
C ASP A 390 -27.15 2.15 -3.69
N ILE A 391 -27.13 0.92 -4.25
CA ILE A 391 -26.16 0.51 -5.26
C ILE A 391 -26.29 1.34 -6.53
N ASP A 392 -27.52 1.60 -7.00
CA ASP A 392 -27.74 2.41 -8.21
C ASP A 392 -27.09 3.81 -8.04
N LYS A 393 -27.29 4.45 -6.88
CA LYS A 393 -26.64 5.73 -6.61
C LYS A 393 -25.12 5.63 -6.41
N MET A 394 -24.61 4.53 -5.83
CA MET A 394 -23.17 4.32 -5.77
C MET A 394 -22.56 4.28 -7.17
N GLU A 395 -23.20 3.57 -8.10
CA GLU A 395 -22.77 3.51 -9.51
C GLU A 395 -22.84 4.88 -10.18
N ASP A 396 -23.94 5.59 -10.06
CA ASP A 396 -24.13 6.93 -10.63
C ASP A 396 -23.15 7.97 -10.08
N LEU A 397 -22.67 7.79 -8.84
CA LEU A 397 -21.75 8.69 -8.14
C LEU A 397 -20.27 8.29 -8.26
N GLY A 398 -19.93 7.29 -9.08
CA GLY A 398 -18.55 6.99 -9.44
C GLY A 398 -17.82 6.01 -8.52
N ILE A 399 -18.52 5.06 -7.87
CA ILE A 399 -17.88 4.06 -7.00
C ILE A 399 -16.84 3.20 -7.73
N TYR A 400 -16.94 3.06 -9.05
CA TYR A 400 -16.00 2.28 -9.85
C TYR A 400 -14.57 2.83 -9.87
N GLU A 401 -14.43 4.14 -9.67
CA GLU A 401 -13.14 4.82 -9.76
C GLU A 401 -12.39 4.92 -8.45
N VAL A 402 -13.07 4.75 -7.31
CA VAL A 402 -12.51 5.03 -6.00
C VAL A 402 -11.94 3.79 -5.30
N ALA A 403 -11.01 4.06 -4.39
CA ALA A 403 -10.51 3.11 -3.41
C ALA A 403 -10.49 3.77 -2.02
N PRO A 404 -10.36 3.01 -0.92
CA PRO A 404 -10.27 3.56 0.42
C PRO A 404 -9.22 4.66 0.57
N GLU A 405 -8.05 4.51 -0.05
CA GLU A 405 -6.95 5.48 0.01
C GLU A 405 -7.31 6.87 -0.52
N ASP A 406 -8.27 6.96 -1.46
CA ASP A 406 -8.69 8.23 -2.04
C ASP A 406 -9.46 9.08 -1.02
N PHE A 407 -10.07 8.44 -0.02
CA PHE A 407 -10.80 9.09 1.08
C PHE A 407 -9.96 9.38 2.33
N ALA A 408 -8.69 9.03 2.35
CA ALA A 408 -7.83 9.21 3.51
C ALA A 408 -7.67 10.68 3.93
N THR A 409 -7.59 11.61 2.98
CA THR A 409 -7.59 13.05 3.24
C THR A 409 -8.94 13.57 3.70
N CYS A 410 -10.04 13.02 3.18
CA CYS A 410 -11.39 13.33 3.65
C CYS A 410 -11.57 12.90 5.12
N GLU A 411 -11.13 11.68 5.47
CA GLU A 411 -11.15 11.18 6.84
C GLU A 411 -10.33 12.06 7.79
N PHE A 412 -9.16 12.54 7.35
CA PHE A 412 -8.32 13.43 8.14
C PHE A 412 -9.00 14.77 8.47
N VAL A 413 -9.72 15.37 7.51
CA VAL A 413 -10.41 16.64 7.70
C VAL A 413 -11.82 16.49 8.30
N ASP A 414 -12.35 15.26 8.35
CA ASP A 414 -13.71 15.01 8.82
C ASP A 414 -13.93 15.49 10.26
N THR A 415 -14.92 16.37 10.43
CA THR A 415 -15.30 16.91 11.74
C THR A 415 -16.09 15.90 12.57
N SER A 416 -16.71 14.91 11.92
CA SER A 416 -17.50 13.84 12.57
C SER A 416 -16.65 12.66 13.03
N LYS A 417 -15.38 12.61 12.63
CA LYS A 417 -14.41 11.54 12.98
C LYS A 417 -14.87 10.14 12.61
N ILE A 418 -15.52 10.02 11.46
CA ILE A 418 -16.01 8.74 10.92
C ILE A 418 -14.87 8.06 10.15
N GLU A 419 -14.79 6.74 10.21
CA GLU A 419 -13.85 5.91 9.45
C GLU A 419 -14.29 5.78 7.97
N LEU A 420 -14.00 6.81 7.17
CA LEU A 420 -14.47 6.87 5.78
C LEU A 420 -13.85 5.81 4.90
N GLN A 421 -12.57 5.48 5.10
CA GLN A 421 -11.88 4.43 4.36
C GLN A 421 -12.55 3.07 4.57
N ARG A 422 -12.99 2.77 5.80
CA ARG A 422 -13.74 1.55 6.11
C ARG A 422 -15.10 1.53 5.41
N ILE A 423 -15.82 2.65 5.41
CA ILE A 423 -17.12 2.76 4.72
C ILE A 423 -16.95 2.49 3.22
N VAL A 424 -15.93 3.08 2.59
CA VAL A 424 -15.64 2.86 1.16
C VAL A 424 -15.29 1.39 0.89
N ARG A 425 -14.49 0.75 1.75
CA ARG A 425 -14.17 -0.69 1.62
C ARG A 425 -15.43 -1.55 1.69
N GLU A 426 -16.30 -1.30 2.65
CA GLU A 426 -17.59 -2.00 2.79
C GLU A 426 -18.49 -1.81 1.56
N GLY A 427 -18.53 -0.58 0.99
CA GLY A 427 -19.26 -0.29 -0.25
C GLY A 427 -18.72 -1.06 -1.46
N LEU A 428 -17.41 -1.11 -1.62
CA LEU A 428 -16.77 -1.87 -2.70
C LEU A 428 -16.97 -3.38 -2.56
N ASP A 429 -16.92 -3.90 -1.33
CA ASP A 429 -17.17 -5.32 -1.05
C ASP A 429 -18.63 -5.71 -1.30
N MET A 430 -19.55 -4.80 -0.99
CA MET A 430 -20.98 -4.98 -1.29
C MET A 430 -21.22 -5.01 -2.79
N LEU A 431 -20.69 -4.01 -3.50
CA LEU A 431 -20.81 -3.95 -4.96
C LEU A 431 -20.22 -5.20 -5.62
N TYR A 432 -19.06 -5.68 -5.13
CA TYR A 432 -18.45 -6.91 -5.64
C TYR A 432 -19.36 -8.14 -5.47
N LYS A 433 -20.04 -8.26 -4.33
CA LYS A 433 -20.94 -9.38 -4.05
C LYS A 433 -22.23 -9.36 -4.89
N GLU A 434 -22.73 -8.17 -5.22
CA GLU A 434 -23.94 -8.03 -6.03
C GLU A 434 -23.67 -8.23 -7.52
N MET A 435 -22.44 -7.95 -7.97
CA MET A 435 -22.09 -8.02 -9.40
C MET A 435 -21.43 -9.35 -9.80
N ASN A 436 -21.03 -10.20 -8.83
CA ASN A 436 -20.34 -11.49 -9.06
C ASN A 436 -20.94 -12.62 -8.20
#